data_3e9795d5513f7435acfa8a42f1e8c73b
#
_entry.id   3e9795d5513f7435acfa8a42f1e8c73b
#
_cell.length_a   1.000
_cell.length_b   1.000
_cell.length_c   1.000
_cell.angle_alpha   90.00
_cell.angle_beta   90.00
_cell.angle_gamma   90.00
#
_symmetry.space_group_name_H-M   'P 1'
#
loop_
_entity.id
_entity.type
_entity.pdbx_description
1 polymer ?
#
loop_
_entity_poly.entity_id
_entity_poly.type
_entity_poly.pdbx_seq_one_letter_code
_entity_poly.pdbx_strand_id
1 'polypeptide(L)'
;MATNADNVLGFGSDDDSLYLGAYDPALATKIQGLTTAVPVTLEDCGWLSDDGIKLTMDDSVTKIKGHQGHGVVRTFMDSSETGLEAALLESKLGIVTRFLNAKAEKIQEQIGAGPAKTDVAKLTAKAQRTVTVLSGVLDVFDTASTGDARTRMRIVLPRLELGERGEVAFKVGELTAWSYKLSVLGDYVIYSNAKSLIPA
;
A
#
# COMPACT_ATOMS: atom_id res chain seq x y z
N MET A 1 12.52 -0.28 -35.55
CA MET A 1 11.95 0.30 -34.33
C MET A 1 13.10 0.94 -33.56
N ALA A 2 13.05 2.23 -33.28
CA ALA A 2 14.03 2.85 -32.40
C ALA A 2 13.63 2.55 -30.95
N THR A 3 14.44 1.79 -30.23
CA THR A 3 14.30 1.59 -28.79
C THR A 3 14.76 2.87 -28.10
N ASN A 4 13.93 3.46 -27.26
CA ASN A 4 14.30 4.63 -26.48
C ASN A 4 14.46 4.23 -25.00
N ALA A 5 15.71 4.26 -24.54
CA ALA A 5 16.04 3.92 -23.15
C ALA A 5 15.42 4.88 -22.13
N ASP A 6 15.15 6.14 -22.55
CA ASP A 6 14.50 7.14 -21.68
C ASP A 6 13.05 6.77 -21.27
N ASN A 7 12.46 5.79 -21.97
CA ASN A 7 11.13 5.28 -21.65
C ASN A 7 11.16 4.08 -20.68
N VAL A 8 12.37 3.62 -20.32
CA VAL A 8 12.56 2.55 -19.32
C VAL A 8 12.65 3.19 -17.94
N LEU A 9 11.63 2.97 -17.13
CA LEU A 9 11.53 3.54 -15.79
C LEU A 9 11.81 2.44 -14.75
N GLY A 10 12.65 2.73 -13.78
CA GLY A 10 12.96 1.85 -12.65
C GLY A 10 12.47 2.46 -11.35
N PHE A 11 11.23 2.15 -10.96
CA PHE A 11 10.71 2.54 -9.66
C PHE A 11 11.23 1.62 -8.56
N GLY A 12 11.39 2.14 -7.33
CA GLY A 12 11.94 1.40 -6.19
C GLY A 12 13.12 2.14 -5.54
N SER A 13 12.91 3.42 -5.24
CA SER A 13 13.88 4.31 -4.60
C SER A 13 13.76 4.26 -3.08
N ASP A 14 14.85 4.61 -2.37
CA ASP A 14 14.86 4.80 -0.92
C ASP A 14 13.87 5.88 -0.43
N ASP A 15 13.36 6.70 -1.34
CA ASP A 15 12.37 7.75 -1.05
C ASP A 15 10.92 7.33 -1.31
N ASP A 16 10.71 6.08 -1.73
CA ASP A 16 9.36 5.55 -1.91
C ASP A 16 8.62 5.57 -0.58
N SER A 17 7.36 5.97 -0.60
CA SER A 17 6.57 6.13 0.62
C SER A 17 5.13 5.67 0.44
N LEU A 18 4.63 4.98 1.45
CA LEU A 18 3.25 4.55 1.57
C LEU A 18 2.59 5.28 2.73
N TYR A 19 1.48 5.94 2.44
CA TYR A 19 0.65 6.61 3.43
C TYR A 19 -0.67 5.86 3.57
N LEU A 20 -1.06 5.52 4.80
CA LEU A 20 -2.31 4.83 5.10
C LEU A 20 -3.07 5.55 6.21
N GLY A 21 -4.39 5.62 6.10
CA GLY A 21 -5.22 6.26 7.11
C GLY A 21 -6.66 5.76 7.12
N ALA A 22 -7.50 6.41 7.92
CA ALA A 22 -8.92 6.15 7.93
C ALA A 22 -9.54 6.40 6.55
N TYR A 23 -10.57 5.64 6.22
CA TYR A 23 -11.28 5.77 4.96
C TYR A 23 -11.77 7.19 4.71
N ASP A 24 -11.38 7.75 3.58
CA ASP A 24 -11.79 9.08 3.09
C ASP A 24 -12.25 8.98 1.62
N PRO A 25 -13.56 8.93 1.38
CA PRO A 25 -14.09 8.82 0.01
C PRO A 25 -13.76 10.01 -0.88
N ALA A 26 -13.40 11.15 -0.29
CA ALA A 26 -13.02 12.36 -1.01
C ALA A 26 -11.52 12.46 -1.29
N LEU A 27 -10.72 11.43 -0.98
CA LEU A 27 -9.26 11.50 -1.11
C LEU A 27 -8.82 11.86 -2.54
N ALA A 28 -9.42 11.25 -3.56
CA ALA A 28 -9.09 11.54 -4.96
C ALA A 28 -9.38 13.00 -5.38
N THR A 29 -10.37 13.65 -4.75
CA THR A 29 -10.67 15.06 -5.00
C THR A 29 -9.76 16.02 -4.21
N LYS A 30 -9.20 15.56 -3.10
CA LYS A 30 -8.26 16.34 -2.29
C LYS A 30 -6.85 16.31 -2.87
N ILE A 31 -6.46 15.22 -3.52
CA ILE A 31 -5.15 15.06 -4.15
C ILE A 31 -5.33 15.16 -5.66
N GLN A 32 -4.93 16.29 -6.24
CA GLN A 32 -5.13 16.61 -7.66
C GLN A 32 -3.84 16.64 -8.46
N GLY A 33 -2.75 16.08 -7.92
CA GLY A 33 -1.48 16.06 -8.63
C GLY A 33 -0.30 15.64 -7.75
N LEU A 34 0.87 15.61 -8.37
CA LEU A 34 2.12 15.19 -7.72
C LEU A 34 2.56 16.12 -6.58
N THR A 35 2.26 17.40 -6.68
CA THR A 35 2.70 18.43 -5.71
C THR A 35 1.69 18.68 -4.59
N THR A 36 0.49 18.09 -4.67
CA THR A 36 -0.51 18.22 -3.62
C THR A 36 -0.01 17.53 -2.35
N ALA A 37 -0.04 18.23 -1.23
CA ALA A 37 0.36 17.65 0.06
C ALA A 37 -0.55 16.46 0.42
N VAL A 38 0.05 15.39 0.94
CA VAL A 38 -0.72 14.26 1.49
C VAL A 38 -1.45 14.72 2.74
N PRO A 39 -2.76 14.46 2.88
CA PRO A 39 -3.52 14.85 4.05
C PRO A 39 -2.93 14.29 5.35
N VAL A 40 -2.88 15.10 6.40
CA VAL A 40 -2.36 14.71 7.73
C VAL A 40 -3.13 13.55 8.39
N THR A 41 -4.30 13.21 7.86
CA THR A 41 -5.09 12.04 8.28
C THR A 41 -4.51 10.71 7.79
N LEU A 42 -3.61 10.76 6.82
CA LEU A 42 -2.85 9.61 6.34
C LEU A 42 -1.49 9.61 7.04
N GLU A 43 -1.19 8.53 7.72
CA GLU A 43 0.08 8.32 8.41
C GLU A 43 1.10 7.75 7.42
N ASP A 44 2.29 8.32 7.41
CA ASP A 44 3.43 7.73 6.71
C ASP A 44 3.79 6.40 7.36
N CYS A 45 3.79 5.33 6.57
CA CYS A 45 4.10 3.98 7.05
C CYS A 45 5.59 3.77 7.36
N GLY A 46 6.46 4.72 6.96
CA GLY A 46 7.88 4.67 7.23
C GLY A 46 8.60 3.60 6.41
N TRP A 47 9.60 2.96 7.00
CA TRP A 47 10.47 2.02 6.30
C TRP A 47 9.72 0.80 5.78
N LEU A 48 9.99 0.47 4.53
CA LEU A 48 9.50 -0.71 3.82
C LEU A 48 10.58 -1.80 3.81
N SER A 49 10.19 -3.06 3.65
CA SER A 49 11.15 -4.12 3.40
C SER A 49 11.78 -3.99 2.01
N ASP A 50 12.87 -4.70 1.80
CA ASP A 50 13.58 -4.79 0.51
C ASP A 50 12.75 -5.43 -0.62
N ASP A 51 11.68 -6.15 -0.28
CA ASP A 51 10.68 -6.63 -1.25
C ASP A 51 9.88 -5.49 -1.91
N GLY A 52 9.92 -4.28 -1.34
CA GLY A 52 9.23 -3.08 -1.82
C GLY A 52 7.72 -3.16 -1.71
N ILE A 53 7.03 -2.41 -2.58
CA ILE A 53 5.57 -2.39 -2.68
C ILE A 53 5.17 -3.08 -3.98
N LYS A 54 4.18 -3.96 -3.89
CA LYS A 54 3.67 -4.70 -5.04
C LYS A 54 2.22 -4.29 -5.32
N LEU A 55 1.97 -3.82 -6.52
CA LEU A 55 0.62 -3.63 -7.05
C LEU A 55 0.30 -4.84 -7.93
N THR A 56 -0.67 -5.64 -7.52
CA THR A 56 -1.08 -6.86 -8.22
C THR A 56 -2.39 -6.64 -8.95
N MET A 57 -2.52 -7.23 -10.11
CA MET A 57 -3.76 -7.25 -10.89
C MET A 57 -4.06 -8.71 -11.24
N ASP A 58 -5.21 -9.20 -10.80
CA ASP A 58 -5.64 -10.58 -11.02
C ASP A 58 -6.97 -10.57 -11.75
N ASP A 59 -6.92 -10.98 -13.01
CA ASP A 59 -8.05 -11.00 -13.92
C ASP A 59 -8.44 -12.45 -14.25
N SER A 60 -9.70 -12.78 -14.03
CA SER A 60 -10.28 -14.07 -14.42
C SER A 60 -11.21 -13.89 -15.61
N VAL A 61 -11.07 -14.77 -16.60
CA VAL A 61 -11.86 -14.70 -17.84
C VAL A 61 -12.46 -16.05 -18.22
N THR A 62 -13.72 -16.07 -18.61
CA THR A 62 -14.37 -17.22 -19.23
C THR A 62 -14.35 -17.10 -20.75
N LYS A 63 -13.83 -18.15 -21.40
CA LYS A 63 -13.74 -18.25 -22.86
C LYS A 63 -14.79 -19.20 -23.40
N ILE A 64 -15.75 -18.67 -24.17
CA ILE A 64 -16.75 -19.50 -24.86
C ILE A 64 -16.20 -19.94 -26.22
N LYS A 65 -16.20 -21.26 -26.42
CA LYS A 65 -15.76 -21.89 -27.69
C LYS A 65 -16.96 -22.15 -28.59
N GLY A 66 -16.78 -21.93 -29.89
CA GLY A 66 -17.76 -22.29 -30.90
C GLY A 66 -17.81 -23.80 -31.13
N HIS A 67 -18.98 -24.33 -31.48
CA HIS A 67 -19.14 -25.75 -31.81
C HIS A 67 -18.36 -26.10 -33.09
N GLN A 68 -18.34 -25.18 -34.07
CA GLN A 68 -17.60 -25.34 -35.33
C GLN A 68 -16.17 -24.81 -35.17
N GLY A 69 -15.18 -25.68 -35.37
CA GLY A 69 -13.77 -25.33 -35.35
C GLY A 69 -13.12 -25.18 -33.95
N HIS A 70 -13.87 -25.36 -32.86
CA HIS A 70 -13.40 -25.32 -31.46
C HIS A 70 -12.62 -24.05 -31.07
N GLY A 71 -12.68 -22.98 -31.87
CA GLY A 71 -12.06 -21.70 -31.57
C GLY A 71 -12.81 -20.91 -30.48
N VAL A 72 -12.10 -20.02 -29.80
CA VAL A 72 -12.71 -19.07 -28.85
C VAL A 72 -13.54 -18.05 -29.67
N VAL A 73 -14.85 -18.02 -29.43
CA VAL A 73 -15.78 -17.13 -30.13
C VAL A 73 -16.01 -15.85 -29.30
N ARG A 74 -15.96 -15.96 -27.97
CA ARG A 74 -16.18 -14.84 -27.05
C ARG A 74 -15.44 -15.04 -25.73
N THR A 75 -14.98 -13.93 -25.16
CA THR A 75 -14.38 -13.90 -23.84
C THR A 75 -15.17 -12.93 -22.97
N PHE A 76 -15.44 -13.34 -21.73
CA PHE A 76 -16.04 -12.48 -20.70
C PHE A 76 -15.06 -12.35 -19.55
N MET A 77 -15.03 -11.16 -18.95
CA MET A 77 -14.35 -10.93 -17.67
C MET A 77 -15.23 -11.44 -16.54
N ASP A 78 -14.75 -12.38 -15.75
CA ASP A 78 -15.48 -12.92 -14.61
C ASP A 78 -15.18 -12.11 -13.34
N SER A 79 -13.91 -11.78 -13.13
CA SER A 79 -13.46 -10.93 -12.03
C SER A 79 -12.22 -10.14 -12.45
N SER A 80 -12.04 -8.98 -11.83
CA SER A 80 -10.83 -8.17 -11.93
C SER A 80 -10.54 -7.62 -10.54
N GLU A 81 -9.43 -8.04 -9.95
CA GLU A 81 -9.03 -7.68 -8.61
C GLU A 81 -7.69 -6.97 -8.63
N THR A 82 -7.61 -5.86 -7.90
CA THR A 82 -6.36 -5.12 -7.72
C THR A 82 -5.96 -5.21 -6.26
N GLY A 83 -4.72 -5.62 -6.01
CA GLY A 83 -4.14 -5.73 -4.69
C GLY A 83 -2.94 -4.81 -4.50
N LEU A 84 -2.71 -4.39 -3.27
CA LEU A 84 -1.51 -3.69 -2.84
C LEU A 84 -0.87 -4.47 -1.69
N GLU A 85 0.36 -4.93 -1.89
CA GLU A 85 1.11 -5.64 -0.85
C GLU A 85 2.33 -4.81 -0.43
N ALA A 86 2.54 -4.71 0.87
CA ALA A 86 3.72 -4.04 1.45
C ALA A 86 4.07 -4.64 2.82
N ALA A 87 5.35 -4.83 3.07
CA ALA A 87 5.86 -5.23 4.37
C ALA A 87 6.49 -4.01 5.07
N LEU A 88 5.86 -3.56 6.15
CA LEU A 88 6.23 -2.36 6.89
C LEU A 88 7.15 -2.74 8.06
N LEU A 89 8.33 -2.12 8.13
CA LEU A 89 9.33 -2.42 9.16
C LEU A 89 9.15 -1.58 10.43
N GLU A 90 8.46 -0.44 10.32
CA GLU A 90 8.23 0.40 11.48
C GLU A 90 7.01 -0.05 12.29
N SER A 91 7.21 -0.21 13.60
CA SER A 91 6.15 -0.58 14.54
C SER A 91 5.46 0.66 15.11
N LYS A 92 4.95 1.55 14.23
CA LYS A 92 4.13 2.70 14.64
C LYS A 92 2.78 2.26 15.20
N LEU A 93 2.23 3.02 16.13
CA LEU A 93 0.96 2.70 16.79
C LEU A 93 -0.16 2.46 15.77
N GLY A 94 -0.29 3.32 14.76
CA GLY A 94 -1.32 3.20 13.73
C GLY A 94 -1.13 1.94 12.89
N ILE A 95 0.10 1.58 12.52
CA ILE A 95 0.41 0.37 11.76
C ILE A 95 0.02 -0.88 12.57
N VAL A 96 0.53 -0.99 13.79
CA VAL A 96 0.32 -2.18 14.62
C VAL A 96 -1.15 -2.37 14.98
N THR A 97 -1.85 -1.29 15.36
CA THR A 97 -3.26 -1.37 15.74
C THR A 97 -4.17 -1.72 14.57
N ARG A 98 -3.91 -1.19 13.38
CA ARG A 98 -4.65 -1.56 12.16
C ARG A 98 -4.38 -3.02 11.78
N PHE A 99 -3.12 -3.43 11.81
CA PHE A 99 -2.74 -4.82 11.49
C PHE A 99 -3.40 -5.83 12.42
N LEU A 100 -3.34 -5.59 13.73
CA LEU A 100 -3.91 -6.48 14.75
C LEU A 100 -5.43 -6.31 14.93
N ASN A 101 -6.04 -5.28 14.32
CA ASN A 101 -7.40 -4.85 14.63
C ASN A 101 -7.57 -4.63 16.14
N ALA A 102 -6.62 -3.91 16.75
CA ALA A 102 -6.51 -3.74 18.20
C ALA A 102 -6.92 -2.34 18.64
N LYS A 103 -7.38 -2.25 19.89
CA LYS A 103 -7.51 -1.00 20.61
C LYS A 103 -6.25 -0.77 21.43
N ALA A 104 -5.75 0.46 21.43
CA ALA A 104 -4.60 0.88 22.21
C ALA A 104 -5.05 1.74 23.40
N GLU A 105 -4.48 1.45 24.56
CA GLU A 105 -4.65 2.22 25.79
C GLU A 105 -3.27 2.51 26.37
N LYS A 106 -3.10 3.73 26.89
CA LYS A 106 -1.91 4.10 27.65
C LYS A 106 -2.14 3.73 29.11
N ILE A 107 -1.29 2.90 29.65
CA ILE A 107 -1.29 2.53 31.07
C ILE A 107 0.07 2.90 31.69
N GLN A 108 0.12 2.94 33.02
CA GLN A 108 1.36 3.17 33.74
C GLN A 108 1.72 1.94 34.58
N GLU A 109 2.89 1.38 34.29
CA GLU A 109 3.42 0.21 35.01
C GLU A 109 4.78 0.50 35.62
N GLN A 110 5.10 -0.17 36.73
CA GLN A 110 6.43 -0.14 37.31
C GLN A 110 7.29 -1.18 36.57
N ILE A 111 8.22 -0.70 35.75
CA ILE A 111 9.18 -1.53 35.04
C ILE A 111 10.55 -1.38 35.74
N GLY A 112 11.05 -2.49 36.34
CA GLY A 112 12.30 -2.49 37.04
C GLY A 112 12.15 -2.29 38.55
N ALA A 113 13.30 -2.17 39.28
CA ALA A 113 13.37 -2.17 40.76
C ALA A 113 13.05 -0.81 41.41
N GLY A 114 12.88 0.27 40.66
CA GLY A 114 12.61 1.62 41.18
C GLY A 114 11.08 1.93 41.32
N PRO A 115 10.71 2.94 42.13
CA PRO A 115 9.31 3.29 42.35
C PRO A 115 8.69 4.04 41.16
N ALA A 116 9.46 4.43 40.15
CA ALA A 116 8.98 5.19 39.00
C ALA A 116 8.13 4.34 38.09
N LYS A 117 6.95 4.88 37.67
CA LYS A 117 6.09 4.28 36.70
C LYS A 117 6.45 4.77 35.31
N THR A 118 6.40 3.86 34.34
CA THR A 118 6.66 4.13 32.93
C THR A 118 5.35 3.99 32.13
N ASP A 119 5.19 4.83 31.13
CA ASP A 119 4.07 4.73 30.19
C ASP A 119 4.22 3.47 29.32
N VAL A 120 3.20 2.63 29.32
CA VAL A 120 3.15 1.38 28.57
C VAL A 120 1.93 1.39 27.65
N ALA A 121 2.11 0.95 26.41
CA ALA A 121 1.01 0.74 25.48
C ALA A 121 0.39 -0.64 25.74
N LYS A 122 -0.88 -0.68 26.13
CA LYS A 122 -1.68 -1.90 26.21
C LYS A 122 -2.49 -2.03 24.91
N LEU A 123 -2.20 -3.06 24.13
CA LEU A 123 -2.90 -3.38 22.91
C LEU A 123 -3.85 -4.55 23.15
N THR A 124 -5.14 -4.33 22.95
CA THR A 124 -6.16 -5.38 23.07
C THR A 124 -6.64 -5.75 21.67
N ALA A 125 -6.13 -6.86 21.14
CA ALA A 125 -6.52 -7.41 19.84
C ALA A 125 -7.70 -8.37 19.99
N LYS A 126 -8.65 -8.32 19.05
CA LYS A 126 -9.76 -9.26 18.98
C LYS A 126 -9.33 -10.55 18.25
N ALA A 127 -9.70 -11.71 18.76
CA ALA A 127 -9.48 -12.97 18.07
C ALA A 127 -10.26 -13.02 16.74
N GLN A 128 -11.51 -12.55 16.75
CA GLN A 128 -12.30 -12.37 15.54
C GLN A 128 -12.07 -10.97 14.97
N ARG A 129 -11.38 -10.90 13.84
CA ARG A 129 -11.07 -9.66 13.15
C ARG A 129 -12.15 -9.31 12.13
N THR A 130 -12.30 -8.03 11.86
CA THR A 130 -13.16 -7.50 10.80
C THR A 130 -12.28 -6.91 9.70
N VAL A 131 -12.84 -6.80 8.49
CA VAL A 131 -12.22 -6.05 7.41
C VAL A 131 -12.08 -4.59 7.85
N THR A 132 -10.89 -4.04 7.66
CA THR A 132 -10.62 -2.63 7.97
C THR A 132 -10.57 -1.85 6.67
N VAL A 133 -11.44 -0.86 6.53
CA VAL A 133 -11.48 0.02 5.36
C VAL A 133 -10.56 1.21 5.60
N LEU A 134 -9.69 1.47 4.64
CA LEU A 134 -8.64 2.48 4.69
C LEU A 134 -8.64 3.32 3.41
N SER A 135 -7.91 4.40 3.43
CA SER A 135 -7.44 5.12 2.24
C SER A 135 -5.92 5.21 2.26
N GLY A 136 -5.32 5.32 1.09
CA GLY A 136 -3.86 5.39 0.98
C GLY A 136 -3.36 6.21 -0.20
N VAL A 137 -2.10 6.58 -0.10
CA VAL A 137 -1.31 7.20 -1.16
C VAL A 137 0.02 6.49 -1.24
N LEU A 138 0.41 6.13 -2.45
CA LEU A 138 1.71 5.56 -2.74
C LEU A 138 2.48 6.54 -3.62
N ASP A 139 3.65 6.96 -3.17
CA ASP A 139 4.62 7.72 -3.95
C ASP A 139 5.81 6.83 -4.27
N VAL A 140 6.13 6.66 -5.54
CA VAL A 140 7.29 5.92 -6.02
C VAL A 140 8.12 6.78 -6.95
N PHE A 141 9.44 6.64 -6.85
CA PHE A 141 10.40 7.47 -7.55
C PHE A 141 11.30 6.62 -8.45
N ASP A 142 11.61 7.15 -9.63
CA ASP A 142 12.54 6.52 -10.53
C ASP A 142 13.99 6.64 -10.01
N THR A 143 14.66 5.51 -9.93
CA THR A 143 16.03 5.42 -9.37
C THR A 143 17.08 6.09 -10.25
N ALA A 144 16.81 6.22 -11.55
CA ALA A 144 17.75 6.86 -12.50
C ALA A 144 17.65 8.38 -12.50
N SER A 145 16.60 8.96 -11.90
CA SER A 145 16.36 10.39 -11.87
C SER A 145 16.67 11.00 -10.50
N THR A 146 17.26 12.19 -10.46
CA THR A 146 17.66 12.87 -9.22
C THR A 146 17.17 14.32 -9.20
N GLY A 147 17.18 14.93 -8.00
CA GLY A 147 16.80 16.35 -7.79
C GLY A 147 15.29 16.54 -7.64
N ASP A 148 14.86 17.80 -7.52
CA ASP A 148 13.47 18.16 -7.21
C ASP A 148 12.46 17.81 -8.32
N ALA A 149 12.93 17.74 -9.57
CA ALA A 149 12.11 17.42 -10.75
C ALA A 149 12.24 15.95 -11.18
N ARG A 150 12.73 15.08 -10.31
CA ARG A 150 12.90 13.65 -10.63
C ARG A 150 11.58 13.00 -11.06
N THR A 151 11.69 11.99 -11.89
CA THR A 151 10.55 11.22 -12.36
C THR A 151 9.93 10.46 -11.20
N ARG A 152 8.62 10.61 -11.03
CA ARG A 152 7.87 9.96 -9.97
C ARG A 152 6.46 9.61 -10.42
N MET A 153 5.88 8.67 -9.68
CA MET A 153 4.49 8.28 -9.83
C MET A 153 3.81 8.33 -8.47
N ARG A 154 2.65 8.94 -8.40
CA ARG A 154 1.76 8.95 -7.24
C ARG A 154 0.50 8.19 -7.55
N ILE A 155 0.17 7.21 -6.74
CA ILE A 155 -1.07 6.43 -6.84
C ILE A 155 -1.95 6.80 -5.65
N VAL A 156 -3.13 7.35 -5.94
CA VAL A 156 -4.13 7.73 -4.94
C VAL A 156 -5.18 6.63 -4.88
N LEU A 157 -5.31 6.03 -3.72
CA LEU A 157 -6.14 4.85 -3.46
C LEU A 157 -7.25 5.22 -2.45
N PRO A 158 -8.41 5.71 -2.93
CA PRO A 158 -9.47 6.20 -2.05
C PRO A 158 -10.04 5.12 -1.14
N ARG A 159 -10.10 3.87 -1.61
CA ARG A 159 -10.64 2.76 -0.83
C ARG A 159 -9.74 1.53 -0.92
N LEU A 160 -9.25 1.15 0.23
CA LEU A 160 -8.46 -0.05 0.48
C LEU A 160 -9.14 -0.89 1.54
N GLU A 161 -9.14 -2.19 1.39
CA GLU A 161 -9.63 -3.11 2.42
C GLU A 161 -8.53 -4.03 2.90
N LEU A 162 -8.24 -3.98 4.21
CA LEU A 162 -7.33 -4.90 4.88
C LEU A 162 -8.14 -6.11 5.36
N GLY A 163 -8.33 -7.08 4.46
CA GLY A 163 -8.97 -8.37 4.74
C GLY A 163 -7.98 -9.42 5.18
N GLU A 164 -6.89 -9.53 4.44
CA GLU A 164 -5.84 -10.50 4.70
C GLU A 164 -4.59 -9.86 5.32
N ARG A 165 -3.89 -10.63 6.11
CA ARG A 165 -2.66 -10.21 6.78
C ARG A 165 -1.64 -11.31 6.63
N GLY A 166 -0.41 -10.94 6.31
CA GLY A 166 0.69 -11.88 6.27
C GLY A 166 1.15 -12.31 7.67
N GLU A 167 2.17 -13.11 7.68
CA GLU A 167 2.85 -13.55 8.91
C GLU A 167 3.62 -12.38 9.54
N VAL A 168 3.67 -12.37 10.87
CA VAL A 168 4.61 -11.54 11.64
C VAL A 168 5.57 -12.48 12.35
N ALA A 169 6.82 -12.47 11.96
CA ALA A 169 7.85 -13.31 12.55
C ALA A 169 8.67 -12.52 13.59
N PHE A 170 8.90 -13.13 14.75
CA PHE A 170 9.78 -12.62 15.79
C PHE A 170 10.99 -13.54 15.88
N LYS A 171 12.05 -13.24 15.13
CA LYS A 171 13.24 -14.06 15.01
C LYS A 171 14.49 -13.28 15.37
N VAL A 172 15.49 -13.97 15.93
CA VAL A 172 16.79 -13.38 16.22
C VAL A 172 17.52 -13.02 14.93
N GLY A 173 17.97 -11.78 14.81
CA GLY A 173 18.71 -11.31 13.63
C GLY A 173 17.85 -10.89 12.44
N GLU A 174 16.50 -10.94 12.55
CA GLU A 174 15.57 -10.47 11.53
C GLU A 174 14.77 -9.26 12.05
N LEU A 175 14.44 -8.34 11.16
CA LEU A 175 13.53 -7.24 11.49
C LEU A 175 12.10 -7.74 11.51
N THR A 176 11.31 -7.27 12.48
CA THR A 176 9.87 -7.54 12.48
C THR A 176 9.19 -6.75 11.38
N ALA A 177 8.50 -7.44 10.48
CA ALA A 177 7.76 -6.84 9.38
C ALA A 177 6.26 -7.07 9.54
N TRP A 178 5.47 -6.04 9.27
CA TRP A 178 4.01 -6.06 9.26
C TRP A 178 3.54 -6.18 7.80
N SER A 179 3.23 -7.40 7.37
CA SER A 179 2.89 -7.69 5.98
C SER A 179 1.42 -7.38 5.70
N TYR A 180 1.17 -6.23 5.11
CA TYR A 180 -0.14 -5.79 4.67
C TYR A 180 -0.48 -6.36 3.31
N LYS A 181 -1.69 -6.91 3.18
CA LYS A 181 -2.31 -7.28 1.92
C LYS A 181 -3.64 -6.54 1.82
N LEU A 182 -3.68 -5.60 0.93
CA LEU A 182 -4.78 -4.66 0.77
C LEU A 182 -5.47 -4.92 -0.57
N SER A 183 -6.79 -5.08 -0.57
CA SER A 183 -7.58 -5.07 -1.79
C SER A 183 -7.95 -3.64 -2.14
N VAL A 184 -7.70 -3.24 -3.37
CA VAL A 184 -8.10 -1.92 -3.91
C VAL A 184 -9.52 -2.04 -4.44
N LEU A 185 -10.41 -1.20 -3.96
CA LEU A 185 -11.82 -1.22 -4.33
C LEU A 185 -12.24 0.08 -5.00
N GLY A 186 -12.84 -0.06 -6.17
CA GLY A 186 -13.26 1.07 -7.00
C GLY A 186 -12.09 1.73 -7.74
N ASP A 187 -12.36 2.90 -8.29
CA ASP A 187 -11.40 3.62 -9.11
C ASP A 187 -10.28 4.23 -8.27
N TYR A 188 -9.08 4.23 -8.81
CA TYR A 188 -7.91 4.90 -8.26
C TYR A 188 -7.26 5.79 -9.31
N VAL A 189 -6.47 6.76 -8.89
CA VAL A 189 -5.88 7.76 -9.77
C VAL A 189 -4.38 7.68 -9.72
N ILE A 190 -3.74 7.71 -10.88
CA ILE A 190 -2.29 7.73 -11.03
C ILE A 190 -1.87 9.07 -11.64
N TYR A 191 -0.94 9.75 -10.97
CA TYR A 191 -0.25 10.92 -11.49
C TYR A 191 1.21 10.57 -11.76
N SER A 192 1.76 10.99 -12.90
CA SER A 192 3.17 10.82 -13.22
C SER A 192 3.69 12.00 -14.04
N ASN A 193 4.94 12.35 -13.83
CA ASN A 193 5.67 13.31 -14.67
C ASN A 193 6.62 12.63 -15.67
N ALA A 194 6.54 11.30 -15.78
CA ALA A 194 7.31 10.56 -16.78
C ALA A 194 6.88 10.97 -18.19
N LYS A 195 7.81 11.47 -19.00
CA LYS A 195 7.52 11.99 -20.35
C LYS A 195 6.82 10.97 -21.25
N SER A 196 7.16 9.68 -21.07
CA SER A 196 6.58 8.56 -21.82
C SER A 196 5.10 8.31 -21.51
N LEU A 197 4.59 8.81 -20.38
CA LEU A 197 3.21 8.64 -19.93
C LEU A 197 2.35 9.88 -20.17
N ILE A 198 2.95 11.01 -20.65
CA ILE A 198 2.19 12.22 -20.92
C ILE A 198 1.52 12.09 -22.29
N PRO A 199 0.18 12.19 -22.37
CA PRO A 199 -0.53 12.19 -23.65
C PRO A 199 -0.04 13.29 -24.59
N ALA A 200 0.02 12.98 -25.89
CA ALA A 200 0.40 13.93 -26.91
C ALA A 200 -0.66 15.04 -27.14
#